data_3988a9c09f21c4f25dbd34c19e87c862
#
_entry.id   3988a9c09f21c4f25dbd34c19e87c862
#
_cell.length_a   1.000
_cell.length_b   1.000
_cell.length_c   1.000
_cell.angle_alpha   90.00
_cell.angle_beta   90.00
_cell.angle_gamma   90.00
#
_symmetry.space_group_name_H-M   'P 1'
#
loop_
_entity.id
_entity.type
_entity.pdbx_description
1 polymer ?
#
loop_
_entity_poly.entity_id
_entity_poly.type
_entity_poly.pdbx_seq_one_letter_code
_entity_poly.pdbx_strand_id
1 'polypeptide(L)'
;MSFLRSNPEVWLAGSLALAAMLSVVVPSEPVDASAPQVTFNRDIAPIIFHSCSSCHRPGEAAPFSLLTYSDVKKHARQIAELTRSRVMPPWLPEQQTLKFADEARLTDAEIQRIADWVEQGAVEGDPKDLPPEPKFVKGWRLGKPDLILTASKPFTLPPSGTDTYWNFIFRVPIDGTRWVKAIEIRPGDKQYVHHANILVDRAGAARKRESEPGAGFGGMEIRIESQVFDPDSHLLFWKPGTVPSPEPDGMALRLDKGTDLILNTHLQPSGKPEIIQPSIGLYFTDKPATKFPMLLQLENDAKLDIPADDRSFQVTDNFTLPVDVDLLAIYPHAHYLGKDIQATATLPDGTKKTLIHIPQWNLNWQAVYRYSEPVILPKGTTLNLRYTYDNSDENPMNPNHPPVRVKSGNRSTDEMCHLWLQVLPVNFDPAQGDPRMQLQEALARHNIEKNPGDFEAHYNLAAMLQAKNEVHAAIREYESAVQLQPDDAAANNGLGAALLATGQPKPATAALETAIAKRPDYPEAHYNFGIALAQMGEMERAAEQFKVVLKLQPNDANAEANLGAALAELGRYPEAKAHLERALQIDPNQQDAKDNLEALEKQMSAR
;
A
#
# COMPACT_ATOMS: atom_id res chain seq x y z
N MET A 1 -13.20 57.86 -1.43
CA MET A 1 -14.24 58.83 -1.81
C MET A 1 -15.55 58.14 -1.53
N SER A 2 -16.14 58.27 -0.34
CA SER A 2 -16.98 59.38 0.12
C SER A 2 -18.26 59.46 -0.72
N PHE A 3 -19.42 59.06 -0.12
CA PHE A 3 -20.43 59.97 0.39
C PHE A 3 -21.58 59.24 1.07
N LEU A 4 -21.79 59.64 2.29
CA LEU A 4 -22.96 59.51 3.16
C LEU A 4 -24.11 60.42 2.68
N ARG A 5 -25.38 60.05 3.04
CA ARG A 5 -26.45 60.93 3.58
C ARG A 5 -27.76 60.13 3.66
N SER A 6 -28.35 59.86 4.79
CA SER A 6 -29.09 60.65 5.82
C SER A 6 -30.57 60.83 5.51
N ASN A 7 -31.40 60.24 6.37
CA ASN A 7 -32.73 60.52 7.00
C ASN A 7 -33.65 61.62 6.39
N PRO A 8 -34.99 61.66 6.66
CA PRO A 8 -35.55 61.71 8.00
C PRO A 8 -36.97 61.08 8.22
N GLU A 9 -37.26 60.84 9.49
CA GLU A 9 -38.49 60.90 10.28
C GLU A 9 -39.85 61.19 9.66
N VAL A 10 -40.90 60.42 10.08
CA VAL A 10 -42.27 60.95 10.29
C VAL A 10 -42.84 60.34 11.60
N TRP A 11 -43.22 61.25 12.50
CA TRP A 11 -44.01 61.06 13.71
C TRP A 11 -45.49 60.92 13.39
N LEU A 12 -46.24 60.10 14.19
CA LEU A 12 -47.56 60.42 14.76
C LEU A 12 -48.13 59.22 15.50
N ALA A 13 -48.14 59.25 16.79
CA ALA A 13 -49.25 59.61 17.70
C ALA A 13 -50.35 58.52 17.85
N GLY A 14 -50.31 57.87 19.00
CA GLY A 14 -51.40 57.89 19.95
C GLY A 14 -52.45 56.79 19.88
N SER A 15 -52.41 55.85 20.84
CA SER A 15 -53.60 55.50 21.64
C SER A 15 -53.18 54.51 22.76
N LEU A 16 -53.28 54.93 24.00
CA LEU A 16 -53.24 54.12 25.20
C LEU A 16 -54.46 53.18 25.20
N ALA A 17 -54.20 51.88 25.19
CA ALA A 17 -55.16 50.87 25.65
C ALA A 17 -54.49 50.07 26.79
N LEU A 18 -54.94 50.33 27.99
CA LEU A 18 -54.57 49.60 29.22
C LEU A 18 -55.18 48.18 29.15
N ALA A 19 -54.39 47.21 28.73
CA ALA A 19 -54.78 45.79 28.84
C ALA A 19 -54.11 45.21 30.06
N ALA A 20 -54.91 44.89 31.06
CA ALA A 20 -54.54 44.11 32.24
C ALA A 20 -54.00 42.74 31.80
N MET A 21 -52.69 42.50 31.87
CA MET A 21 -52.14 41.16 31.72
C MET A 21 -52.47 40.35 32.96
N LEU A 22 -53.43 39.46 32.87
CA LEU A 22 -53.52 38.31 33.75
C LEU A 22 -52.26 37.45 33.45
N SER A 23 -51.33 37.43 34.36
CA SER A 23 -50.23 36.48 34.39
C SER A 23 -50.83 35.10 34.66
N VAL A 24 -51.07 34.35 33.61
CA VAL A 24 -51.29 32.89 33.71
C VAL A 24 -49.93 32.32 34.08
N VAL A 25 -49.72 32.02 35.34
CA VAL A 25 -48.66 31.13 35.80
C VAL A 25 -48.99 29.77 35.24
N VAL A 26 -48.36 29.45 34.08
CA VAL A 26 -48.32 28.04 33.61
C VAL A 26 -47.42 27.34 34.62
N PRO A 27 -47.94 26.36 35.37
CA PRO A 27 -47.06 25.56 36.21
C PRO A 27 -46.04 24.90 35.23
N SER A 28 -44.76 25.20 35.43
CA SER A 28 -43.70 24.42 34.85
C SER A 28 -43.93 22.99 35.38
N GLU A 29 -44.24 22.08 34.50
CA GLU A 29 -44.22 20.66 34.87
C GLU A 29 -42.86 20.39 35.51
N PRO A 30 -42.86 19.65 36.66
CA PRO A 30 -41.59 19.28 37.26
C PRO A 30 -40.82 18.47 36.19
N VAL A 31 -39.65 18.96 35.84
CA VAL A 31 -38.66 18.18 35.10
C VAL A 31 -38.52 16.88 35.86
N ASP A 32 -38.87 15.77 35.20
CA ASP A 32 -38.83 14.44 35.78
C ASP A 32 -37.42 14.16 36.31
N ALA A 33 -37.30 14.24 37.65
CA ALA A 33 -36.05 14.18 38.39
C ALA A 33 -35.50 12.75 38.49
N SER A 34 -35.73 11.89 37.49
CA SER A 34 -35.43 10.46 37.59
C SER A 34 -34.49 9.88 36.54
N ALA A 35 -33.92 10.66 35.63
CA ALA A 35 -32.81 10.12 34.85
C ALA A 35 -31.59 9.98 35.78
N PRO A 36 -31.04 8.79 35.96
CA PRO A 36 -29.89 8.60 36.86
C PRO A 36 -28.72 9.49 36.37
N GLN A 37 -28.13 10.26 37.29
CA GLN A 37 -27.02 11.13 37.01
C GLN A 37 -25.89 10.35 36.36
N VAL A 38 -25.45 10.78 35.18
CA VAL A 38 -24.31 10.22 34.49
C VAL A 38 -23.02 10.74 35.10
N THR A 39 -22.12 9.85 35.49
CA THR A 39 -20.85 10.22 36.12
C THR A 39 -19.65 9.72 35.33
N PHE A 40 -18.51 10.41 35.47
CA PHE A 40 -17.28 10.01 34.82
C PHE A 40 -16.88 8.58 35.24
N ASN A 41 -16.74 8.36 36.56
CA ASN A 41 -16.18 7.11 37.07
C ASN A 41 -16.97 5.87 36.63
N ARG A 42 -18.32 5.92 36.68
CA ARG A 42 -19.18 4.79 36.38
C ARG A 42 -19.47 4.64 34.89
N ASP A 43 -19.73 5.77 34.19
CA ASP A 43 -20.36 5.72 32.87
C ASP A 43 -19.40 6.11 31.72
N ILE A 44 -18.48 7.05 31.97
CA ILE A 44 -17.64 7.66 30.93
C ILE A 44 -16.24 7.05 30.90
N ALA A 45 -15.62 6.80 32.06
CA ALA A 45 -14.29 6.22 32.11
C ALA A 45 -14.19 4.88 31.37
N PRO A 46 -15.16 3.95 31.44
CA PRO A 46 -15.13 2.72 30.64
C PRO A 46 -15.06 2.98 29.14
N ILE A 47 -15.85 3.95 28.63
CA ILE A 47 -15.88 4.32 27.21
C ILE A 47 -14.53 4.94 26.79
N ILE A 48 -14.04 5.91 27.55
CA ILE A 48 -12.79 6.61 27.27
C ILE A 48 -11.60 5.65 27.31
N PHE A 49 -11.55 4.78 28.33
CA PHE A 49 -10.44 3.84 28.50
C PHE A 49 -10.41 2.78 27.41
N HIS A 50 -11.57 2.36 26.92
CA HIS A 50 -11.67 1.39 25.83
C HIS A 50 -11.37 2.02 24.46
N SER A 51 -11.99 3.16 24.14
CA SER A 51 -12.05 3.67 22.76
C SER A 51 -11.14 4.87 22.48
N CYS A 52 -10.61 5.57 23.50
CA CYS A 52 -9.85 6.80 23.31
C CYS A 52 -8.40 6.70 23.81
N SER A 53 -8.18 6.00 24.92
CA SER A 53 -6.90 6.01 25.63
C SER A 53 -5.75 5.34 24.90
N SER A 54 -6.03 4.51 23.87
CA SER A 54 -5.00 3.89 23.02
C SER A 54 -4.14 4.94 22.29
N CYS A 55 -4.76 6.07 21.91
CA CYS A 55 -4.10 7.19 21.22
C CYS A 55 -3.91 8.40 22.16
N HIS A 56 -4.90 8.69 23.02
CA HIS A 56 -4.90 9.84 23.93
C HIS A 56 -4.18 9.53 25.25
N ARG A 57 -2.86 9.35 25.18
CA ARG A 57 -1.95 9.13 26.32
C ARG A 57 -0.54 9.61 26.00
N PRO A 58 0.31 9.84 27.01
CA PRO A 58 1.68 10.28 26.78
C PRO A 58 2.48 9.36 25.86
N GLY A 59 3.19 9.93 24.87
CA GLY A 59 4.01 9.21 23.90
C GLY A 59 3.26 8.55 22.74
N GLU A 60 1.98 8.84 22.59
CA GLU A 60 1.17 8.48 21.41
C GLU A 60 0.83 9.70 20.54
N ALA A 61 0.13 9.50 19.43
CA ALA A 61 -0.07 10.53 18.42
C ALA A 61 -1.01 11.68 18.82
N ALA A 62 -1.95 11.42 19.74
CA ALA A 62 -2.91 12.45 20.13
C ALA A 62 -2.25 13.59 20.92
N PRO A 63 -2.70 14.86 20.73
CA PRO A 63 -2.06 16.03 21.31
C PRO A 63 -2.25 16.19 22.82
N PHE A 64 -3.15 15.42 23.44
CA PHE A 64 -3.44 15.45 24.87
C PHE A 64 -3.85 14.09 25.41
N SER A 65 -3.66 13.90 26.70
CA SER A 65 -4.06 12.68 27.43
C SER A 65 -5.53 12.70 27.81
N LEU A 66 -6.14 11.50 27.90
CA LEU A 66 -7.50 11.27 28.42
C LEU A 66 -7.51 10.14 29.46
N LEU A 67 -6.48 10.04 30.29
CA LEU A 67 -6.35 8.99 31.29
C LEU A 67 -6.97 9.35 32.65
N THR A 68 -7.20 10.64 32.93
CA THR A 68 -7.73 11.09 34.21
C THR A 68 -9.05 11.87 34.04
N TYR A 69 -9.87 11.90 35.07
CA TYR A 69 -11.07 12.74 35.09
C TYR A 69 -10.76 14.20 34.74
N SER A 70 -9.69 14.77 35.31
CA SER A 70 -9.28 16.15 35.04
C SER A 70 -8.99 16.38 33.56
N ASP A 71 -8.28 15.45 32.90
CA ASP A 71 -7.96 15.53 31.48
C ASP A 71 -9.23 15.50 30.64
N VAL A 72 -10.12 14.52 30.92
CA VAL A 72 -11.36 14.32 30.16
C VAL A 72 -12.33 15.47 30.36
N LYS A 73 -12.47 15.99 31.62
CA LYS A 73 -13.33 17.13 31.93
C LYS A 73 -12.89 18.40 31.21
N LYS A 74 -11.58 18.64 31.12
CA LYS A 74 -11.01 19.79 30.39
C LYS A 74 -11.45 19.82 28.93
N HIS A 75 -11.62 18.64 28.29
CA HIS A 75 -11.99 18.48 26.91
C HIS A 75 -13.43 18.00 26.70
N ALA A 76 -14.27 17.97 27.74
CA ALA A 76 -15.58 17.34 27.76
C ALA A 76 -16.50 17.78 26.59
N ARG A 77 -16.61 19.10 26.36
CA ARG A 77 -17.43 19.66 25.27
C ARG A 77 -16.90 19.25 23.90
N GLN A 78 -15.59 19.31 23.70
CA GLN A 78 -14.93 18.89 22.47
C GLN A 78 -15.14 17.40 22.21
N ILE A 79 -15.04 16.55 23.24
CA ILE A 79 -15.29 15.11 23.13
C ILE A 79 -16.74 14.86 22.72
N ALA A 80 -17.72 15.51 23.37
CA ALA A 80 -19.13 15.34 23.01
C ALA A 80 -19.44 15.79 21.57
N GLU A 81 -18.86 16.87 21.10
CA GLU A 81 -19.02 17.36 19.74
C GLU A 81 -18.41 16.40 18.71
N LEU A 82 -17.15 15.99 18.91
CA LEU A 82 -16.43 15.13 17.97
C LEU A 82 -16.96 13.69 17.95
N THR A 83 -17.50 13.19 19.06
CA THR A 83 -18.15 11.87 19.08
C THR A 83 -19.53 11.92 18.45
N ARG A 84 -20.31 13.01 18.66
CA ARG A 84 -21.63 13.21 18.02
C ARG A 84 -21.48 13.32 16.49
N SER A 85 -20.49 14.04 16.01
CA SER A 85 -20.17 14.14 14.57
C SER A 85 -19.42 12.93 14.01
N ARG A 86 -19.12 11.91 14.84
CA ARG A 86 -18.39 10.68 14.49
C ARG A 86 -16.99 10.92 13.91
N VAL A 87 -16.39 12.07 14.20
CA VAL A 87 -15.00 12.34 13.85
C VAL A 87 -14.04 11.57 14.76
N MET A 88 -14.46 11.32 16.02
CA MET A 88 -13.72 10.52 17.00
C MET A 88 -14.61 9.43 17.63
N PRO A 89 -14.08 8.21 17.82
CA PRO A 89 -12.81 7.68 17.29
C PRO A 89 -12.76 7.69 15.76
N PRO A 90 -11.55 7.70 15.14
CA PRO A 90 -11.42 7.79 13.68
C PRO A 90 -11.79 6.47 12.99
N TRP A 91 -13.06 6.29 12.73
CA TRP A 91 -13.64 5.11 12.08
C TRP A 91 -14.60 5.54 10.99
N LEU A 92 -14.18 5.38 9.72
CA LEU A 92 -14.91 5.92 8.56
C LEU A 92 -16.06 5.03 8.06
N PRO A 93 -15.95 3.67 8.03
CA PRO A 93 -17.03 2.85 7.49
C PRO A 93 -18.30 2.98 8.32
N GLU A 94 -19.46 3.01 7.67
CA GLU A 94 -20.74 2.90 8.37
C GLU A 94 -20.97 1.48 8.92
N GLN A 95 -21.97 1.34 9.79
CA GLN A 95 -22.35 0.03 10.30
C GLN A 95 -22.94 -0.83 9.18
N GLN A 96 -22.41 -2.03 9.00
CA GLN A 96 -22.83 -2.96 7.95
C GLN A 96 -22.92 -4.40 8.49
N THR A 97 -23.44 -5.31 7.66
CA THR A 97 -23.59 -6.73 8.03
C THR A 97 -22.25 -7.43 8.23
N LEU A 98 -21.28 -7.13 7.38
CA LEU A 98 -19.90 -7.64 7.51
C LEU A 98 -19.19 -6.85 8.61
N LYS A 99 -18.59 -7.55 9.57
CA LYS A 99 -17.91 -6.92 10.70
C LYS A 99 -16.41 -6.87 10.49
N PHE A 100 -15.81 -5.79 10.95
CA PHE A 100 -14.36 -5.64 11.00
C PHE A 100 -13.80 -6.05 12.36
N ALA A 101 -12.60 -6.62 12.37
CA ALA A 101 -11.98 -7.17 13.58
C ALA A 101 -11.70 -6.09 14.65
N ASP A 102 -11.28 -4.90 14.21
CA ASP A 102 -10.83 -3.82 15.10
C ASP A 102 -11.78 -2.60 15.01
N GLU A 103 -13.09 -2.84 15.01
CA GLU A 103 -14.08 -1.77 14.89
C GLU A 103 -14.01 -0.82 16.10
N ALA A 104 -13.58 0.42 15.84
CA ALA A 104 -13.39 1.44 16.87
C ALA A 104 -14.61 2.36 17.05
N ARG A 105 -15.74 2.06 16.42
CA ARG A 105 -16.94 2.89 16.47
C ARG A 105 -17.58 2.89 17.85
N LEU A 106 -17.98 4.07 18.33
CA LEU A 106 -18.89 4.19 19.46
C LEU A 106 -20.33 3.88 19.02
N THR A 107 -21.09 3.22 19.89
CA THR A 107 -22.54 3.03 19.74
C THR A 107 -23.28 4.35 19.96
N ASP A 108 -24.50 4.48 19.42
CA ASP A 108 -25.33 5.66 19.65
C ASP A 108 -25.61 5.88 21.14
N ALA A 109 -25.75 4.79 21.91
CA ALA A 109 -25.94 4.86 23.36
C ALA A 109 -24.71 5.42 24.11
N GLU A 110 -23.48 5.09 23.67
CA GLU A 110 -22.24 5.65 24.25
C GLU A 110 -22.09 7.12 23.89
N ILE A 111 -22.37 7.49 22.64
CA ILE A 111 -22.36 8.90 22.19
C ILE A 111 -23.35 9.72 23.00
N GLN A 112 -24.59 9.24 23.16
CA GLN A 112 -25.61 9.93 23.95
C GLN A 112 -25.19 10.03 25.42
N ARG A 113 -24.60 8.99 25.99
CA ARG A 113 -24.12 9.01 27.39
C ARG A 113 -23.02 10.03 27.62
N ILE A 114 -22.11 10.22 26.66
CA ILE A 114 -21.10 11.28 26.70
C ILE A 114 -21.78 12.67 26.66
N ALA A 115 -22.77 12.84 25.78
CA ALA A 115 -23.53 14.09 25.67
C ALA A 115 -24.26 14.42 26.98
N ASP A 116 -25.00 13.46 27.53
CA ASP A 116 -25.75 13.60 28.79
C ASP A 116 -24.83 13.96 29.94
N TRP A 117 -23.64 13.33 30.03
CA TRP A 117 -22.65 13.64 31.05
C TRP A 117 -22.19 15.09 30.98
N VAL A 118 -21.93 15.60 29.76
CA VAL A 118 -21.50 16.99 29.56
C VAL A 118 -22.63 17.97 29.91
N GLU A 119 -23.88 17.67 29.48
CA GLU A 119 -25.06 18.49 29.78
C GLU A 119 -25.39 18.52 31.27
N GLN A 120 -25.14 17.44 32.01
CA GLN A 120 -25.31 17.37 33.47
C GLN A 120 -24.14 17.95 34.28
N GLY A 121 -23.18 18.67 33.64
CA GLY A 121 -22.09 19.38 34.29
C GLY A 121 -20.80 18.57 34.46
N ALA A 122 -20.66 17.47 33.75
CA ALA A 122 -19.46 16.63 33.72
C ALA A 122 -18.96 16.22 35.13
N VAL A 123 -19.85 15.59 35.91
CA VAL A 123 -19.61 15.18 37.30
C VAL A 123 -18.68 13.97 37.38
N GLU A 124 -17.79 13.91 38.37
CA GLU A 124 -16.81 12.82 38.55
C GLU A 124 -17.45 11.51 39.01
N GLY A 125 -18.28 11.56 40.03
CA GLY A 125 -18.92 10.37 40.62
C GLY A 125 -18.14 9.76 41.79
N ASP A 126 -18.63 8.62 42.32
CA ASP A 126 -17.96 7.90 43.41
C ASP A 126 -16.61 7.30 42.93
N PRO A 127 -15.51 7.52 43.64
CA PRO A 127 -14.21 6.90 43.31
C PRO A 127 -14.23 5.35 43.24
N LYS A 128 -15.20 4.71 43.94
CA LYS A 128 -15.35 3.25 43.93
C LYS A 128 -15.83 2.70 42.56
N ASP A 129 -16.50 3.55 41.81
CA ASP A 129 -17.03 3.20 40.48
C ASP A 129 -15.97 3.34 39.36
N LEU A 130 -14.80 3.93 39.66
CA LEU A 130 -13.75 4.12 38.66
C LEU A 130 -13.15 2.76 38.28
N PRO A 131 -13.20 2.39 36.98
CA PRO A 131 -12.54 1.17 36.51
C PRO A 131 -11.01 1.29 36.68
N PRO A 132 -10.30 0.15 36.73
CA PRO A 132 -8.85 0.16 36.76
C PRO A 132 -8.28 0.91 35.56
N GLU A 133 -7.23 1.70 35.79
CA GLU A 133 -6.53 2.39 34.72
C GLU A 133 -6.02 1.38 33.67
N PRO A 134 -6.17 1.69 32.36
CA PRO A 134 -5.69 0.81 31.30
C PRO A 134 -4.19 0.56 31.42
N LYS A 135 -3.79 -0.70 31.35
CA LYS A 135 -2.38 -1.06 31.33
C LYS A 135 -1.89 -1.11 29.90
N PHE A 136 -0.90 -0.30 29.61
CA PHE A 136 -0.26 -0.28 28.28
C PHE A 136 1.09 -0.98 28.36
N VAL A 137 1.35 -1.83 27.35
CA VAL A 137 2.65 -2.48 27.21
C VAL A 137 3.70 -1.41 26.91
N LYS A 138 4.71 -1.33 27.78
CA LYS A 138 5.91 -0.51 27.51
C LYS A 138 6.82 -1.26 26.55
N GLY A 139 7.22 -0.61 25.46
CA GLY A 139 8.08 -1.25 24.48
C GLY A 139 7.29 -1.95 23.35
N TRP A 140 7.78 -3.07 22.86
CA TRP A 140 7.17 -3.84 21.78
C TRP A 140 5.87 -4.49 22.26
N ARG A 141 4.77 -4.23 21.56
CA ARG A 141 3.42 -4.66 22.01
C ARG A 141 3.23 -6.17 21.95
N LEU A 142 3.89 -6.84 20.99
CA LEU A 142 3.86 -8.29 20.84
C LEU A 142 4.94 -9.01 21.66
N GLY A 143 5.61 -8.30 22.58
CA GLY A 143 6.77 -8.80 23.32
C GLY A 143 8.09 -8.48 22.60
N LYS A 144 9.21 -9.08 23.02
CA LYS A 144 10.51 -8.86 22.40
C LYS A 144 10.55 -9.47 20.98
N PRO A 145 10.81 -8.68 19.92
CA PRO A 145 11.01 -9.22 18.58
C PRO A 145 12.23 -10.13 18.50
N ASP A 146 12.20 -11.10 17.59
CA ASP A 146 13.35 -11.94 17.27
C ASP A 146 14.44 -11.14 16.55
N LEU A 147 14.04 -10.16 15.72
CA LEU A 147 14.94 -9.23 15.03
C LEU A 147 14.38 -7.82 15.09
N ILE A 148 15.22 -6.86 15.45
CA ILE A 148 14.90 -5.45 15.42
C ILE A 148 15.79 -4.79 14.36
N LEU A 149 15.13 -4.14 13.40
CA LEU A 149 15.76 -3.34 12.36
C LEU A 149 15.53 -1.87 12.69
N THR A 150 16.59 -1.08 12.79
CA THR A 150 16.50 0.37 13.01
C THR A 150 17.11 1.07 11.81
N ALA A 151 16.47 2.14 11.33
CA ALA A 151 16.99 2.93 10.24
C ALA A 151 18.42 3.39 10.54
N SER A 152 19.35 3.11 9.61
CA SER A 152 20.78 3.34 9.83
C SER A 152 21.10 4.81 10.04
N LYS A 153 20.37 5.68 9.32
CA LYS A 153 20.45 7.14 9.45
C LYS A 153 19.07 7.71 9.71
N PRO A 154 18.95 8.70 10.61
CA PRO A 154 17.72 9.43 10.77
C PRO A 154 17.47 10.37 9.58
N PHE A 155 16.20 10.65 9.31
CA PHE A 155 15.78 11.70 8.39
C PHE A 155 15.39 12.95 9.18
N THR A 156 15.87 14.11 8.75
CA THR A 156 15.44 15.40 9.32
C THR A 156 14.28 15.93 8.49
N LEU A 157 13.07 15.84 9.06
CA LEU A 157 11.87 16.43 8.47
C LEU A 157 11.99 17.96 8.50
N PRO A 158 11.85 18.66 7.35
CA PRO A 158 11.91 20.11 7.31
C PRO A 158 10.75 20.76 8.09
N PRO A 159 10.92 22.00 8.58
CA PRO A 159 9.92 22.68 9.42
C PRO A 159 8.66 23.09 8.66
N SER A 160 8.73 23.19 7.34
CA SER A 160 7.65 23.66 6.48
C SER A 160 7.68 22.93 5.15
N GLY A 161 6.56 22.96 4.46
CA GLY A 161 6.35 22.29 3.19
C GLY A 161 4.98 21.61 3.17
N THR A 162 4.66 21.00 2.05
CA THR A 162 3.54 20.07 1.92
C THR A 162 3.95 18.68 2.41
N ASP A 163 3.12 17.69 2.18
CA ASP A 163 3.37 16.30 2.49
C ASP A 163 4.77 15.85 2.06
N THR A 164 5.50 15.23 2.97
CA THR A 164 6.84 14.70 2.73
C THR A 164 6.79 13.18 2.77
N TYR A 165 7.19 12.54 1.67
CA TYR A 165 7.34 11.09 1.60
C TYR A 165 8.81 10.73 1.68
N TRP A 166 9.16 9.81 2.61
CA TRP A 166 10.51 9.33 2.80
C TRP A 166 10.56 7.82 2.93
N ASN A 167 11.51 7.20 2.24
CA ASN A 167 11.68 5.76 2.17
C ASN A 167 12.92 5.35 2.94
N PHE A 168 12.75 4.61 4.02
CA PHE A 168 13.84 4.01 4.78
C PHE A 168 14.06 2.58 4.30
N ILE A 169 15.31 2.22 3.96
CA ILE A 169 15.67 0.87 3.55
C ILE A 169 16.26 0.12 4.74
N PHE A 170 15.67 -1.02 5.07
CA PHE A 170 16.14 -1.93 6.11
C PHE A 170 16.69 -3.20 5.47
N ARG A 171 18.01 -3.37 5.52
CA ARG A 171 18.66 -4.60 5.10
C ARG A 171 18.38 -5.68 6.12
N VAL A 172 17.77 -6.80 5.70
CA VAL A 172 17.42 -7.90 6.60
C VAL A 172 18.63 -8.85 6.72
N PRO A 173 19.30 -8.94 7.89
CA PRO A 173 20.53 -9.74 8.05
C PRO A 173 20.21 -11.22 8.34
N ILE A 174 19.68 -11.92 7.34
CA ILE A 174 19.37 -13.35 7.40
C ILE A 174 20.20 -14.12 6.38
N ASP A 175 20.65 -15.32 6.76
CA ASP A 175 21.51 -16.16 5.91
C ASP A 175 20.74 -17.15 5.03
N GLY A 176 19.42 -17.25 5.20
CA GLY A 176 18.53 -18.13 4.46
C GLY A 176 17.07 -17.67 4.58
N THR A 177 16.15 -18.48 4.10
CA THR A 177 14.72 -18.19 4.19
C THR A 177 14.23 -18.17 5.64
N ARG A 178 13.48 -17.14 6.00
CA ARG A 178 12.77 -16.98 7.27
C ARG A 178 11.31 -16.70 7.04
N TRP A 179 10.48 -17.14 7.97
CA TRP A 179 9.05 -16.89 7.97
C TRP A 179 8.69 -15.92 9.09
N VAL A 180 8.04 -14.82 8.76
CA VAL A 180 7.65 -13.76 9.69
C VAL A 180 6.17 -13.88 9.98
N LYS A 181 5.83 -14.21 11.22
CA LYS A 181 4.43 -14.34 11.68
C LYS A 181 3.82 -13.02 12.15
N ALA A 182 4.62 -11.99 12.42
CA ALA A 182 4.16 -10.68 12.81
C ALA A 182 5.22 -9.62 12.54
N ILE A 183 4.77 -8.41 12.22
CA ILE A 183 5.60 -7.22 12.07
C ILE A 183 5.03 -6.12 12.97
N GLU A 184 5.90 -5.50 13.76
CA GLU A 184 5.53 -4.30 14.51
C GLU A 184 6.35 -3.11 14.00
N ILE A 185 5.66 -2.10 13.47
CA ILE A 185 6.26 -0.87 12.97
C ILE A 185 6.31 0.16 14.09
N ARG A 186 7.48 0.75 14.29
CA ARG A 186 7.71 1.93 15.12
C ARG A 186 8.24 3.04 14.23
N PRO A 187 7.39 3.95 13.77
CA PRO A 187 7.74 4.88 12.71
C PRO A 187 8.68 6.01 13.15
N GLY A 188 9.10 6.03 14.40
CA GLY A 188 9.81 7.13 15.05
C GLY A 188 8.85 7.96 15.89
N ASP A 189 8.84 9.27 15.74
CA ASP A 189 7.88 10.11 16.45
C ASP A 189 6.51 10.03 15.79
N LYS A 190 5.55 9.42 16.51
CA LYS A 190 4.19 9.15 16.02
C LYS A 190 3.35 10.41 15.77
N GLN A 191 3.79 11.57 16.25
CA GLN A 191 3.08 12.83 16.04
C GLN A 191 3.28 13.38 14.64
N TYR A 192 4.40 13.03 13.98
CA TYR A 192 4.78 13.56 12.68
C TYR A 192 4.67 12.53 11.55
N VAL A 193 4.40 11.27 11.89
CA VAL A 193 4.18 10.20 10.91
C VAL A 193 2.68 9.96 10.74
N HIS A 194 2.14 10.41 9.61
CA HIS A 194 0.73 10.26 9.29
C HIS A 194 0.35 8.80 9.03
N HIS A 195 1.13 8.13 8.16
CA HIS A 195 1.06 6.68 7.95
C HIS A 195 2.37 6.15 7.38
N ALA A 196 2.50 4.84 7.36
CA ALA A 196 3.63 4.15 6.78
C ALA A 196 3.21 2.81 6.16
N ASN A 197 3.85 2.47 5.03
CA ASN A 197 3.69 1.19 4.34
C ASN A 197 5.03 0.45 4.32
N ILE A 198 5.01 -0.88 4.44
CA ILE A 198 6.19 -1.70 4.17
C ILE A 198 6.04 -2.36 2.80
N LEU A 199 7.08 -2.20 1.99
CA LEU A 199 7.27 -2.95 0.75
C LEU A 199 8.44 -3.92 0.92
N VAL A 200 8.36 -5.06 0.24
CA VAL A 200 9.38 -6.11 0.28
C VAL A 200 10.20 -6.04 -1.01
N ASP A 201 11.46 -5.65 -0.90
CA ASP A 201 12.40 -5.61 -2.05
C ASP A 201 13.30 -6.85 -2.01
N ARG A 202 12.94 -7.87 -2.79
CA ARG A 202 13.65 -9.15 -2.81
C ARG A 202 14.98 -9.10 -3.53
N ALA A 203 15.19 -8.10 -4.41
CA ALA A 203 16.39 -7.95 -5.21
C ALA A 203 17.35 -6.88 -4.67
N GLY A 204 16.93 -6.09 -3.67
CA GLY A 204 17.71 -4.96 -3.16
C GLY A 204 17.85 -3.82 -4.18
N ALA A 205 16.92 -3.71 -5.13
CA ALA A 205 16.96 -2.73 -6.23
C ALA A 205 16.82 -1.29 -5.72
N ALA A 206 16.04 -1.08 -4.67
CA ALA A 206 15.83 0.24 -4.07
C ALA A 206 17.12 0.89 -3.51
N ARG A 207 18.13 0.09 -3.17
CA ARG A 207 19.44 0.59 -2.69
C ARG A 207 20.12 1.54 -3.69
N LYS A 208 19.85 1.37 -5.00
CA LYS A 208 20.40 2.24 -6.06
C LYS A 208 19.84 3.67 -6.01
N ARG A 209 18.74 3.90 -5.33
CA ARG A 209 18.10 5.22 -5.16
C ARG A 209 18.67 6.02 -3.99
N GLU A 210 19.41 5.39 -3.09
CA GLU A 210 20.04 6.07 -1.97
C GLU A 210 21.22 6.92 -2.45
N SER A 211 21.32 8.17 -1.98
CA SER A 211 22.50 9.04 -2.23
C SER A 211 23.75 8.51 -1.55
N GLU A 212 23.59 7.85 -0.42
CA GLU A 212 24.61 7.13 0.33
C GLU A 212 23.94 5.98 1.13
N PRO A 213 24.66 4.88 1.40
CA PRO A 213 24.08 3.71 2.07
C PRO A 213 23.40 4.05 3.40
N GLY A 214 22.14 3.66 3.53
CA GLY A 214 21.32 3.84 4.72
C GLY A 214 20.71 5.23 4.90
N ALA A 215 20.88 6.12 3.92
CA ALA A 215 20.24 7.45 3.97
C ALA A 215 18.76 7.41 3.64
N GLY A 216 18.31 6.40 2.87
CA GLY A 216 16.98 6.40 2.29
C GLY A 216 16.84 7.37 1.12
N PHE A 217 15.62 7.57 0.65
CA PHE A 217 15.34 8.46 -0.49
C PHE A 217 13.91 9.02 -0.44
N GLY A 218 13.71 10.18 -1.06
CA GLY A 218 12.40 10.85 -1.13
C GLY A 218 11.53 10.31 -2.25
N GLY A 219 10.21 10.49 -2.09
CA GLY A 219 9.18 10.21 -3.08
C GLY A 219 8.16 9.18 -2.62
N MET A 220 6.95 9.29 -3.18
CA MET A 220 5.84 8.38 -2.88
C MET A 220 5.93 7.09 -3.71
N GLU A 221 6.32 7.21 -4.97
CA GLU A 221 6.43 6.06 -5.86
C GLU A 221 7.69 5.25 -5.57
N ILE A 222 7.48 3.99 -5.22
CA ILE A 222 8.55 3.01 -5.12
C ILE A 222 8.33 1.99 -6.24
N ARG A 223 8.95 2.24 -7.39
CA ARG A 223 9.07 1.22 -8.41
C ARG A 223 10.21 0.28 -8.01
N ILE A 224 9.89 -0.93 -7.63
CA ILE A 224 10.86 -2.00 -7.41
C ILE A 224 11.03 -2.72 -8.75
N GLU A 225 12.06 -2.32 -9.50
CA GLU A 225 12.25 -2.64 -10.92
C GLU A 225 12.45 -4.13 -11.28
N SER A 226 12.47 -5.03 -10.34
CA SER A 226 12.78 -6.44 -10.62
C SER A 226 11.61 -7.40 -10.44
N GLN A 227 10.43 -6.91 -10.07
CA GLN A 227 9.32 -7.79 -9.73
C GLN A 227 8.09 -7.49 -10.56
N VAL A 228 7.87 -8.32 -11.54
CA VAL A 228 6.62 -8.38 -12.31
C VAL A 228 5.44 -8.77 -11.42
N PHE A 229 5.70 -9.56 -10.39
CA PHE A 229 4.70 -10.07 -9.46
C PHE A 229 5.36 -10.61 -8.19
N ASP A 230 5.01 -10.05 -7.02
CA ASP A 230 5.31 -10.67 -5.74
C ASP A 230 4.09 -11.46 -5.27
N PRO A 231 4.11 -12.80 -5.38
CA PRO A 231 2.98 -13.62 -5.00
C PRO A 231 2.70 -13.62 -3.50
N ASP A 232 3.63 -13.16 -2.67
CA ASP A 232 3.53 -13.21 -1.20
C ASP A 232 3.23 -11.81 -0.63
N SER A 233 2.22 -11.12 -1.22
CA SER A 233 1.88 -9.74 -0.85
C SER A 233 0.99 -9.67 0.38
N HIS A 234 1.40 -8.89 1.37
CA HIS A 234 0.66 -8.60 2.59
C HIS A 234 0.34 -7.10 2.69
N LEU A 235 -0.80 -6.76 3.28
CA LEU A 235 -1.13 -5.37 3.62
C LEU A 235 -0.37 -4.95 4.88
N LEU A 236 0.86 -4.50 4.70
CA LEU A 236 1.75 -4.04 5.77
C LEU A 236 1.63 -2.51 5.91
N PHE A 237 0.60 -2.09 6.62
CA PHE A 237 0.26 -0.68 6.81
C PHE A 237 0.25 -0.31 8.28
N TRP A 238 0.74 0.88 8.59
CA TRP A 238 0.70 1.48 9.91
C TRP A 238 0.12 2.89 9.86
N LYS A 239 -0.72 3.21 10.81
CA LYS A 239 -1.15 4.58 11.14
C LYS A 239 -1.18 4.77 12.66
N PRO A 240 -1.28 6.01 13.17
CA PRO A 240 -1.54 6.25 14.59
C PRO A 240 -2.72 5.42 15.10
N GLY A 241 -2.50 4.72 16.21
CA GLY A 241 -3.51 3.82 16.80
C GLY A 241 -3.47 2.37 16.29
N THR A 242 -2.71 2.04 15.23
CA THR A 242 -2.55 0.64 14.79
C THR A 242 -2.06 -0.26 15.92
N VAL A 243 -2.79 -1.34 16.14
CA VAL A 243 -2.40 -2.42 17.06
C VAL A 243 -1.80 -3.54 16.24
N PRO A 244 -0.51 -3.88 16.45
CA PRO A 244 0.10 -4.98 15.72
C PRO A 244 -0.54 -6.31 16.15
N SER A 245 -0.77 -7.19 15.19
CA SER A 245 -1.30 -8.54 15.40
C SER A 245 -0.48 -9.55 14.61
N PRO A 246 -0.37 -10.80 15.09
CA PRO A 246 0.17 -11.87 14.28
C PRO A 246 -0.67 -12.11 13.03
N GLU A 247 -0.04 -12.53 11.94
CA GLU A 247 -0.73 -13.03 10.77
C GLU A 247 -1.55 -14.28 11.13
N PRO A 248 -2.68 -14.51 10.47
CA PRO A 248 -3.47 -15.72 10.65
C PRO A 248 -2.65 -16.99 10.41
N ASP A 249 -3.05 -18.10 11.03
CA ASP A 249 -2.36 -19.38 10.91
C ASP A 249 -2.15 -19.80 9.44
N GLY A 250 -0.91 -20.07 9.11
CA GLY A 250 -0.45 -20.46 7.78
C GLY A 250 -0.10 -19.31 6.84
N MET A 251 -0.23 -18.04 7.25
CA MET A 251 0.02 -16.84 6.43
C MET A 251 1.29 -16.08 6.81
N ALA A 252 2.35 -16.76 7.20
CA ALA A 252 3.61 -16.07 7.50
C ALA A 252 4.22 -15.45 6.23
N LEU A 253 4.75 -14.21 6.34
CA LEU A 253 5.47 -13.54 5.27
C LEU A 253 6.84 -14.21 5.07
N ARG A 254 7.19 -14.53 3.82
CA ARG A 254 8.49 -15.09 3.47
C ARG A 254 9.52 -13.99 3.25
N LEU A 255 10.67 -14.12 3.93
CA LEU A 255 11.87 -13.33 3.67
C LEU A 255 13.03 -14.25 3.32
N ASP A 256 13.70 -13.96 2.22
CA ASP A 256 14.88 -14.69 1.74
C ASP A 256 16.16 -13.89 1.98
N LYS A 257 17.31 -14.55 1.91
CA LYS A 257 18.61 -13.88 1.98
C LYS A 257 18.72 -12.80 0.90
N GLY A 258 19.12 -11.60 1.31
CA GLY A 258 19.27 -10.46 0.41
C GLY A 258 18.03 -9.57 0.28
N THR A 259 16.88 -9.99 0.82
CA THR A 259 15.65 -9.17 0.87
C THR A 259 15.85 -7.93 1.74
N ASP A 260 15.36 -6.79 1.27
CA ASP A 260 15.21 -5.57 2.05
C ASP A 260 13.74 -5.30 2.37
N LEU A 261 13.50 -4.60 3.48
CA LEU A 261 12.20 -4.00 3.77
C LEU A 261 12.31 -2.50 3.56
N ILE A 262 11.38 -1.92 2.81
CA ILE A 262 11.30 -0.48 2.58
C ILE A 262 10.13 0.07 3.36
N LEU A 263 10.39 0.94 4.33
CA LEU A 263 9.34 1.67 5.04
C LEU A 263 9.12 3.00 4.35
N ASN A 264 8.07 3.08 3.55
CA ASN A 264 7.58 4.33 2.98
C ASN A 264 6.77 5.07 4.04
N THR A 265 7.19 6.27 4.40
CA THR A 265 6.54 7.09 5.43
C THR A 265 5.98 8.36 4.83
N HIS A 266 4.74 8.67 5.18
CA HIS A 266 4.13 9.98 4.94
C HIS A 266 4.29 10.84 6.19
N LEU A 267 4.98 11.96 6.06
CA LEU A 267 5.42 12.83 7.16
C LEU A 267 4.77 14.20 7.05
N GLN A 268 4.34 14.76 8.20
CA GLN A 268 3.74 16.09 8.29
C GLN A 268 4.66 17.05 9.06
N PRO A 269 5.10 18.19 8.45
CA PRO A 269 5.89 19.20 9.11
C PRO A 269 5.19 19.82 10.32
N SER A 270 5.98 20.10 11.39
CA SER A 270 5.47 20.63 12.67
C SER A 270 5.73 22.11 12.90
N GLY A 271 6.35 22.80 11.95
CA GLY A 271 6.81 24.19 12.12
C GLY A 271 8.26 24.30 12.62
N LYS A 272 8.90 23.18 12.97
CA LYS A 272 10.32 23.09 13.34
C LYS A 272 10.93 21.81 12.75
N PRO A 273 12.27 21.71 12.61
CA PRO A 273 12.91 20.49 12.18
C PRO A 273 12.68 19.35 13.19
N GLU A 274 12.28 18.17 12.70
CA GLU A 274 12.04 16.97 13.52
C GLU A 274 12.90 15.80 13.02
N ILE A 275 13.35 14.96 13.94
CA ILE A 275 14.20 13.81 13.63
C ILE A 275 13.34 12.56 13.62
N ILE A 276 13.28 11.90 12.47
CA ILE A 276 12.53 10.66 12.24
C ILE A 276 13.51 9.52 12.08
N GLN A 277 13.47 8.55 13.00
CA GLN A 277 14.29 7.32 12.93
C GLN A 277 13.41 6.12 13.29
N PRO A 278 12.82 5.45 12.29
CA PRO A 278 11.93 4.33 12.52
C PRO A 278 12.69 3.04 12.86
N SER A 279 11.93 2.10 13.46
CA SER A 279 12.38 0.72 13.70
C SER A 279 11.26 -0.26 13.35
N ILE A 280 11.64 -1.45 12.92
CA ILE A 280 10.73 -2.56 12.61
C ILE A 280 11.12 -3.75 13.48
N GLY A 281 10.15 -4.32 14.19
CA GLY A 281 10.31 -5.58 14.92
C GLY A 281 9.74 -6.74 14.10
N LEU A 282 10.55 -7.76 13.85
CA LEU A 282 10.16 -8.99 13.17
C LEU A 282 10.03 -10.13 14.18
N TYR A 283 8.93 -10.87 14.08
CA TYR A 283 8.64 -12.04 14.89
C TYR A 283 8.62 -13.27 13.98
N PHE A 284 9.60 -14.16 14.16
CA PHE A 284 9.74 -15.32 13.29
C PHE A 284 8.89 -16.52 13.75
N THR A 285 8.70 -17.43 12.82
CA THR A 285 8.14 -18.77 13.07
C THR A 285 8.95 -19.80 12.30
N ASP A 286 9.05 -21.00 12.84
CA ASP A 286 9.66 -22.15 12.16
C ASP A 286 8.65 -22.87 11.23
N LYS A 287 7.39 -22.45 11.26
CA LYS A 287 6.34 -23.01 10.38
C LYS A 287 6.31 -22.24 9.06
N PRO A 288 6.63 -22.89 7.93
CA PRO A 288 6.45 -22.29 6.61
C PRO A 288 5.00 -21.89 6.37
N ALA A 289 4.81 -20.86 5.55
CA ALA A 289 3.46 -20.51 5.08
C ALA A 289 2.85 -21.67 4.30
N THR A 290 1.57 -21.88 4.50
CA THR A 290 0.73 -22.85 3.75
C THR A 290 -0.43 -22.15 3.06
N LYS A 291 -0.62 -20.86 3.36
CA LYS A 291 -1.62 -19.98 2.77
C LYS A 291 -0.91 -18.73 2.28
N PHE A 292 -1.14 -18.38 1.03
CA PHE A 292 -0.43 -17.31 0.37
C PHE A 292 -1.44 -16.23 -0.07
N PRO A 293 -1.67 -15.21 0.75
CA PRO A 293 -2.54 -14.09 0.38
C PRO A 293 -1.92 -13.30 -0.76
N MET A 294 -2.77 -12.54 -1.44
CA MET A 294 -2.40 -11.66 -2.53
C MET A 294 -3.08 -10.32 -2.38
N LEU A 295 -2.43 -9.25 -2.81
CA LEU A 295 -3.04 -7.94 -2.97
C LEU A 295 -3.63 -7.80 -4.38
N LEU A 296 -4.93 -7.57 -4.43
CA LEU A 296 -5.64 -7.20 -5.64
C LEU A 296 -5.92 -5.71 -5.58
N GLN A 297 -5.39 -4.93 -6.53
CA GLN A 297 -5.64 -3.49 -6.63
C GLN A 297 -6.64 -3.24 -7.75
N LEU A 298 -7.82 -2.76 -7.40
CA LEU A 298 -8.76 -2.18 -8.35
C LEU A 298 -8.57 -0.66 -8.36
N GLU A 299 -8.54 -0.09 -9.56
CA GLU A 299 -8.35 1.34 -9.75
C GLU A 299 -9.05 1.81 -11.02
N ASN A 300 -9.34 3.10 -11.13
CA ASN A 300 -9.76 3.69 -12.41
C ASN A 300 -9.30 5.15 -12.52
N ASP A 301 -8.04 5.38 -12.29
CA ASP A 301 -7.39 6.69 -12.34
C ASP A 301 -7.48 7.34 -13.71
N ALA A 302 -7.54 6.54 -14.78
CA ALA A 302 -7.73 7.02 -16.14
C ALA A 302 -9.06 7.81 -16.35
N LYS A 303 -10.05 7.64 -15.45
CA LYS A 303 -11.32 8.36 -15.47
C LYS A 303 -11.34 9.59 -14.55
N LEU A 304 -10.27 9.83 -13.79
CA LEU A 304 -10.18 10.97 -12.90
C LEU A 304 -9.83 12.24 -13.69
N ASP A 305 -10.86 13.04 -13.97
CA ASP A 305 -10.74 14.36 -14.57
C ASP A 305 -11.88 15.23 -14.03
N ILE A 306 -11.75 15.67 -12.78
CA ILE A 306 -12.79 16.27 -11.95
C ILE A 306 -12.89 17.78 -12.27
N PRO A 307 -14.00 18.26 -12.87
CA PRO A 307 -14.17 19.69 -13.11
C PRO A 307 -14.16 20.49 -11.81
N ALA A 308 -13.76 21.77 -11.89
CA ALA A 308 -14.00 22.71 -10.81
C ALA A 308 -15.51 22.82 -10.53
N ASP A 309 -15.88 22.97 -9.25
CA ASP A 309 -17.25 23.10 -8.75
C ASP A 309 -18.16 21.85 -8.94
N ASP A 310 -17.63 20.72 -9.40
CA ASP A 310 -18.38 19.46 -9.43
C ASP A 310 -18.48 18.87 -8.01
N ARG A 311 -19.71 18.71 -7.52
CA ARG A 311 -20.02 18.26 -6.16
C ARG A 311 -20.23 16.75 -6.03
N SER A 312 -20.29 16.04 -7.15
CA SER A 312 -20.70 14.63 -7.17
C SER A 312 -20.10 13.84 -8.34
N PHE A 313 -18.89 14.22 -8.74
CA PHE A 313 -18.15 13.47 -9.76
C PHE A 313 -17.97 12.02 -9.34
N GLN A 314 -18.27 11.07 -10.22
CA GLN A 314 -18.20 9.65 -9.89
C GLN A 314 -17.24 8.89 -10.78
N VAL A 315 -16.47 8.01 -10.15
CA VAL A 315 -15.66 7.00 -10.83
C VAL A 315 -16.12 5.63 -10.35
N THR A 316 -16.30 4.71 -11.28
CA THR A 316 -16.68 3.33 -11.00
C THR A 316 -15.75 2.37 -11.71
N ASP A 317 -15.58 1.19 -11.13
CA ASP A 317 -14.95 0.05 -11.78
C ASP A 317 -15.66 -1.25 -11.35
N ASN A 318 -15.47 -2.31 -12.13
CA ASN A 318 -15.97 -3.64 -11.79
C ASN A 318 -14.96 -4.69 -12.25
N PHE A 319 -14.77 -5.73 -11.45
CA PHE A 319 -13.84 -6.81 -11.74
C PHE A 319 -14.47 -8.16 -11.38
N THR A 320 -14.44 -9.10 -12.31
CA THR A 320 -14.99 -10.45 -12.08
C THR A 320 -13.89 -11.43 -11.68
N LEU A 321 -14.04 -12.05 -10.53
CA LEU A 321 -13.07 -12.99 -9.97
C LEU A 321 -12.98 -14.25 -10.83
N PRO A 322 -11.79 -14.63 -11.31
CA PRO A 322 -11.58 -15.85 -12.11
C PRO A 322 -11.47 -17.12 -11.26
N VAL A 323 -11.31 -17.00 -9.94
CA VAL A 323 -11.15 -18.10 -8.97
C VAL A 323 -11.91 -17.79 -7.68
N ASP A 324 -12.12 -18.81 -6.84
CA ASP A 324 -12.66 -18.64 -5.50
C ASP A 324 -11.64 -17.95 -4.60
N VAL A 325 -12.08 -16.95 -3.82
CA VAL A 325 -11.22 -16.28 -2.85
C VAL A 325 -11.94 -16.04 -1.53
N ASP A 326 -11.16 -16.03 -0.45
CA ASP A 326 -11.53 -15.45 0.84
C ASP A 326 -10.97 -14.03 0.90
N LEU A 327 -11.84 -13.03 1.03
CA LEU A 327 -11.43 -11.64 1.24
C LEU A 327 -11.13 -11.42 2.72
N LEU A 328 -9.89 -11.05 3.03
CA LEU A 328 -9.38 -10.92 4.40
C LEU A 328 -9.40 -9.47 4.91
N ALA A 329 -9.06 -8.53 4.02
CA ALA A 329 -8.99 -7.11 4.35
C ALA A 329 -9.26 -6.25 3.12
N ILE A 330 -9.68 -5.01 3.38
CA ILE A 330 -9.97 -4.00 2.36
C ILE A 330 -9.36 -2.66 2.76
N TYR A 331 -8.74 -1.97 1.79
CA TYR A 331 -8.11 -0.67 1.98
C TYR A 331 -8.50 0.27 0.84
N PRO A 332 -9.52 1.12 1.03
CA PRO A 332 -9.85 2.18 0.09
C PRO A 332 -8.91 3.37 0.25
N HIS A 333 -8.61 4.06 -0.86
CA HIS A 333 -7.78 5.25 -0.88
C HIS A 333 -8.29 6.26 -1.92
N ALA A 334 -8.40 7.49 -1.50
CA ALA A 334 -8.62 8.69 -2.28
C ALA A 334 -7.92 9.86 -1.58
N HIS A 335 -7.79 11.01 -2.25
CA HIS A 335 -7.22 12.19 -1.60
C HIS A 335 -8.31 13.09 -0.98
N TYR A 336 -8.10 14.41 -0.98
CA TYR A 336 -8.95 15.36 -0.24
C TYR A 336 -10.34 15.61 -0.85
N LEU A 337 -10.53 15.38 -2.15
CA LEU A 337 -11.83 15.55 -2.80
C LEU A 337 -12.74 14.33 -2.63
N GLY A 338 -12.20 13.19 -2.19
CA GLY A 338 -12.99 12.00 -1.89
C GLY A 338 -14.11 12.32 -0.90
N LYS A 339 -15.33 11.82 -1.19
CA LYS A 339 -16.55 12.07 -0.39
C LYS A 339 -17.23 10.80 0.04
N ASP A 340 -17.67 9.98 -0.89
CA ASP A 340 -18.37 8.72 -0.64
C ASP A 340 -17.62 7.58 -1.36
N ILE A 341 -17.27 6.54 -0.63
CA ILE A 341 -16.56 5.37 -1.16
C ILE A 341 -17.37 4.12 -0.85
N GLN A 342 -17.72 3.37 -1.88
CA GLN A 342 -18.46 2.14 -1.73
C GLN A 342 -17.81 1.00 -2.54
N ALA A 343 -17.65 -0.16 -1.91
CA ALA A 343 -17.33 -1.40 -2.59
C ALA A 343 -18.38 -2.47 -2.28
N THR A 344 -18.83 -3.17 -3.32
CA THR A 344 -19.80 -4.26 -3.21
C THR A 344 -19.36 -5.48 -3.99
N ALA A 345 -19.83 -6.66 -3.61
CA ALA A 345 -19.68 -7.89 -4.37
C ALA A 345 -21.05 -8.39 -4.82
N THR A 346 -21.17 -8.71 -6.11
CA THR A 346 -22.34 -9.42 -6.66
C THR A 346 -21.93 -10.86 -6.93
N LEU A 347 -22.48 -11.79 -6.17
CA LEU A 347 -22.19 -13.22 -6.26
C LEU A 347 -22.82 -13.81 -7.54
N PRO A 348 -22.38 -15.00 -8.01
CA PRO A 348 -22.93 -15.64 -9.21
C PRO A 348 -24.44 -15.94 -9.13
N ASP A 349 -25.00 -16.09 -7.94
CA ASP A 349 -26.44 -16.28 -7.69
C ASP A 349 -27.23 -14.96 -7.68
N GLY A 350 -26.57 -13.82 -7.92
CA GLY A 350 -27.15 -12.48 -7.87
C GLY A 350 -27.21 -11.85 -6.47
N THR A 351 -26.80 -12.55 -5.43
CA THR A 351 -26.72 -11.99 -4.07
C THR A 351 -25.70 -10.86 -4.02
N LYS A 352 -26.08 -9.73 -3.42
CA LYS A 352 -25.21 -8.58 -3.21
C LYS A 352 -24.73 -8.49 -1.78
N LYS A 353 -23.43 -8.27 -1.60
CA LYS A 353 -22.80 -8.00 -0.29
C LYS A 353 -22.15 -6.62 -0.35
N THR A 354 -22.42 -5.74 0.62
CA THR A 354 -21.61 -4.52 0.83
C THR A 354 -20.32 -4.93 1.51
N LEU A 355 -19.19 -4.73 0.82
CA LEU A 355 -17.87 -5.02 1.37
C LEU A 355 -17.43 -3.88 2.30
N ILE A 356 -17.57 -2.64 1.84
CA ILE A 356 -17.35 -1.43 2.64
C ILE A 356 -18.19 -0.28 2.10
N HIS A 357 -18.67 0.59 3.00
CA HIS A 357 -19.25 1.87 2.64
C HIS A 357 -18.75 2.94 3.61
N ILE A 358 -18.15 3.99 3.04
CA ILE A 358 -17.64 5.17 3.76
C ILE A 358 -18.37 6.38 3.18
N PRO A 359 -19.45 6.86 3.84
CA PRO A 359 -20.28 7.97 3.33
C PRO A 359 -19.63 9.35 3.49
N GLN A 360 -18.59 9.44 4.31
CA GLN A 360 -17.81 10.66 4.54
C GLN A 360 -16.34 10.31 4.61
N TRP A 361 -15.69 10.32 3.45
CA TRP A 361 -14.25 10.06 3.37
C TRP A 361 -13.43 11.17 4.04
N ASN A 362 -12.34 10.77 4.65
CA ASN A 362 -11.34 11.68 5.17
C ASN A 362 -9.96 11.04 5.02
N LEU A 363 -9.11 11.62 4.18
CA LEU A 363 -7.75 11.15 3.92
C LEU A 363 -6.93 10.95 5.21
N ASN A 364 -7.10 11.81 6.20
CA ASN A 364 -6.37 11.73 7.47
C ASN A 364 -6.71 10.49 8.30
N TRP A 365 -7.82 9.82 8.01
CA TRP A 365 -8.30 8.65 8.74
C TRP A 365 -8.35 7.38 7.90
N GLN A 366 -7.70 7.39 6.72
CA GLN A 366 -7.58 6.18 5.91
C GLN A 366 -7.01 5.01 6.72
N ALA A 367 -7.50 3.81 6.46
CA ALA A 367 -7.10 2.61 7.20
C ALA A 367 -7.29 1.34 6.38
N VAL A 368 -6.54 0.31 6.74
CA VAL A 368 -6.84 -1.07 6.38
C VAL A 368 -7.92 -1.59 7.31
N TYR A 369 -9.00 -2.10 6.74
CA TYR A 369 -10.12 -2.71 7.47
C TYR A 369 -10.05 -4.23 7.29
N ARG A 370 -9.68 -4.94 8.36
CA ARG A 370 -9.64 -6.40 8.39
C ARG A 370 -11.00 -6.95 8.78
N TYR A 371 -11.49 -7.92 8.05
CA TYR A 371 -12.75 -8.58 8.44
C TYR A 371 -12.55 -9.47 9.65
N SER A 372 -13.55 -9.53 10.54
CA SER A 372 -13.54 -10.44 11.70
C SER A 372 -13.57 -11.91 11.28
N GLU A 373 -14.22 -12.19 10.17
CA GLU A 373 -14.26 -13.49 9.49
C GLU A 373 -14.01 -13.27 8.00
N PRO A 374 -13.28 -14.15 7.31
CA PRO A 374 -13.06 -14.02 5.88
C PRO A 374 -14.38 -13.96 5.10
N VAL A 375 -14.48 -13.07 4.13
CA VAL A 375 -15.67 -12.96 3.28
C VAL A 375 -15.51 -13.89 2.07
N ILE A 376 -16.31 -14.94 2.03
CA ILE A 376 -16.28 -15.93 0.95
C ILE A 376 -16.83 -15.30 -0.34
N LEU A 377 -16.02 -15.29 -1.40
CA LEU A 377 -16.32 -14.77 -2.73
C LEU A 377 -16.02 -15.85 -3.77
N PRO A 378 -17.04 -16.58 -4.28
CA PRO A 378 -16.85 -17.63 -5.27
C PRO A 378 -16.37 -17.06 -6.61
N LYS A 379 -15.73 -17.89 -7.44
CA LYS A 379 -15.46 -17.63 -8.86
C LYS A 379 -16.70 -17.09 -9.56
N GLY A 380 -16.54 -16.08 -10.40
CA GLY A 380 -17.63 -15.39 -11.09
C GLY A 380 -18.29 -14.29 -10.26
N THR A 381 -17.86 -14.07 -9.00
CA THR A 381 -18.27 -12.88 -8.24
C THR A 381 -17.74 -11.64 -8.91
N THR A 382 -18.60 -10.64 -9.12
CA THR A 382 -18.22 -9.31 -9.62
C THR A 382 -18.04 -8.36 -8.44
N LEU A 383 -16.83 -7.87 -8.28
CA LEU A 383 -16.49 -6.77 -7.37
C LEU A 383 -16.85 -5.47 -8.05
N ASN A 384 -17.52 -4.56 -7.35
CA ASN A 384 -17.87 -3.24 -7.88
C ASN A 384 -17.37 -2.19 -6.91
N LEU A 385 -16.69 -1.18 -7.42
CA LEU A 385 -16.31 0.01 -6.67
C LEU A 385 -17.02 1.25 -7.23
N ARG A 386 -17.31 2.19 -6.34
CA ARG A 386 -17.82 3.51 -6.67
C ARG A 386 -17.18 4.53 -5.73
N TYR A 387 -16.54 5.52 -6.32
CA TYR A 387 -15.98 6.68 -5.64
C TYR A 387 -16.74 7.92 -6.08
N THR A 388 -17.13 8.75 -5.14
CA THR A 388 -17.74 10.05 -5.38
C THR A 388 -16.82 11.12 -4.81
N TYR A 389 -16.58 12.18 -5.60
CA TYR A 389 -15.70 13.30 -5.28
C TYR A 389 -16.49 14.59 -5.20
N ASP A 390 -16.04 15.52 -4.37
CA ASP A 390 -16.60 16.86 -4.21
C ASP A 390 -15.50 17.91 -4.39
N ASN A 391 -15.44 18.49 -5.59
CA ASN A 391 -14.49 19.55 -5.96
C ASN A 391 -15.13 20.94 -5.88
N SER A 392 -16.02 21.15 -4.91
CA SER A 392 -16.66 22.46 -4.71
C SER A 392 -15.95 23.30 -3.66
N ASP A 393 -16.26 24.60 -3.65
CA ASP A 393 -15.76 25.54 -2.65
C ASP A 393 -16.35 25.31 -1.24
N GLU A 394 -17.50 24.60 -1.15
CA GLU A 394 -18.10 24.22 0.13
C GLU A 394 -17.46 22.96 0.74
N ASN A 395 -16.66 22.22 0.01
CA ASN A 395 -15.90 21.12 0.58
C ASN A 395 -14.75 21.66 1.45
N PRO A 396 -14.82 21.55 2.79
CA PRO A 396 -13.81 22.13 3.68
C PRO A 396 -12.43 21.43 3.55
N MET A 397 -12.39 20.27 2.88
CA MET A 397 -11.16 19.51 2.65
C MET A 397 -10.53 19.83 1.29
N ASN A 398 -11.22 20.57 0.41
CA ASN A 398 -10.65 20.95 -0.88
C ASN A 398 -9.37 21.79 -0.68
N PRO A 399 -8.22 21.37 -1.19
CA PRO A 399 -6.97 22.14 -1.01
C PRO A 399 -6.90 23.39 -1.87
N ASN A 400 -7.85 23.56 -2.83
CA ASN A 400 -7.84 24.65 -3.78
C ASN A 400 -9.06 25.58 -3.58
N HIS A 401 -8.80 26.86 -3.26
CA HIS A 401 -9.81 27.91 -3.12
C HIS A 401 -9.39 29.14 -3.95
N PRO A 402 -10.04 29.45 -5.08
CA PRO A 402 -11.21 28.74 -5.66
C PRO A 402 -10.86 27.34 -6.20
N PRO A 403 -11.87 26.48 -6.38
CA PRO A 403 -11.69 25.15 -6.95
C PRO A 403 -11.05 25.19 -8.34
N VAL A 404 -10.20 24.21 -8.63
CA VAL A 404 -9.57 24.03 -9.95
C VAL A 404 -9.86 22.62 -10.46
N ARG A 405 -9.70 22.41 -11.77
CA ARG A 405 -9.82 21.08 -12.36
C ARG A 405 -8.72 20.16 -11.81
N VAL A 406 -9.08 18.99 -11.29
CA VAL A 406 -8.18 18.01 -10.68
C VAL A 406 -8.16 16.72 -11.50
N LYS A 407 -6.98 16.17 -11.74
CA LYS A 407 -6.75 14.90 -12.43
C LYS A 407 -6.11 13.88 -11.51
N SER A 408 -5.94 12.65 -12.02
CA SER A 408 -5.19 11.61 -11.32
C SER A 408 -3.73 12.02 -11.10
N GLY A 409 -3.19 11.65 -9.96
CA GLY A 409 -1.79 11.88 -9.64
C GLY A 409 -1.46 11.63 -8.17
N ASN A 410 -0.17 11.70 -7.87
CA ASN A 410 0.41 11.29 -6.59
C ASN A 410 0.49 12.41 -5.55
N ARG A 411 0.16 13.66 -5.90
CA ARG A 411 0.13 14.76 -4.93
C ARG A 411 -1.17 14.71 -4.16
N SER A 412 -1.16 15.14 -2.91
CA SER A 412 -2.39 15.26 -2.12
C SER A 412 -3.43 16.22 -2.73
N THR A 413 -2.97 17.11 -3.63
CA THR A 413 -3.83 18.03 -4.42
C THR A 413 -4.35 17.43 -5.74
N ASP A 414 -3.80 16.30 -6.16
CA ASP A 414 -4.34 15.47 -7.24
C ASP A 414 -5.37 14.49 -6.66
N GLU A 415 -5.89 13.52 -7.42
CA GLU A 415 -6.80 12.50 -6.88
C GLU A 415 -6.41 11.09 -7.28
N MET A 416 -6.88 10.12 -6.48
CA MET A 416 -6.74 8.69 -6.72
C MET A 416 -8.08 7.96 -6.52
N CYS A 417 -8.25 6.86 -7.25
CA CYS A 417 -9.39 5.96 -7.13
C CYS A 417 -8.88 4.52 -6.94
N HIS A 418 -8.34 4.22 -5.76
CA HIS A 418 -7.69 2.94 -5.49
C HIS A 418 -8.42 2.14 -4.41
N LEU A 419 -8.60 0.85 -4.65
CA LEU A 419 -9.13 -0.12 -3.70
C LEU A 419 -8.22 -1.34 -3.65
N TRP A 420 -7.48 -1.51 -2.56
CA TRP A 420 -6.71 -2.73 -2.32
C TRP A 420 -7.54 -3.75 -1.54
N LEU A 421 -7.50 -4.98 -2.00
CA LEU A 421 -8.15 -6.13 -1.40
C LEU A 421 -7.09 -7.17 -1.08
N GLN A 422 -6.97 -7.57 0.18
CA GLN A 422 -6.16 -8.73 0.53
C GLN A 422 -7.03 -9.98 0.40
N VAL A 423 -6.72 -10.79 -0.59
CA VAL A 423 -7.48 -12.00 -0.91
C VAL A 423 -6.63 -13.25 -0.72
N LEU A 424 -7.25 -14.33 -0.32
CA LEU A 424 -6.65 -15.65 -0.24
C LEU A 424 -7.38 -16.58 -1.22
N PRO A 425 -6.74 -17.03 -2.30
CA PRO A 425 -7.32 -18.04 -3.17
C PRO A 425 -7.57 -19.35 -2.43
N VAL A 426 -8.74 -19.94 -2.64
CA VAL A 426 -9.18 -21.19 -2.01
C VAL A 426 -9.79 -22.13 -3.06
N ASN A 427 -10.02 -23.39 -2.70
CA ASN A 427 -10.70 -24.39 -3.54
C ASN A 427 -10.08 -24.53 -4.95
N PHE A 428 -8.77 -24.42 -5.08
CA PHE A 428 -8.09 -24.54 -6.36
C PHE A 428 -7.44 -25.93 -6.53
N ASP A 429 -7.30 -26.35 -7.79
CA ASP A 429 -6.55 -27.54 -8.16
C ASP A 429 -5.08 -27.17 -8.43
N PRO A 430 -4.13 -27.67 -7.62
CA PRO A 430 -2.71 -27.38 -7.83
C PRO A 430 -2.17 -27.78 -9.21
N ALA A 431 -2.81 -28.75 -9.88
CA ALA A 431 -2.42 -29.16 -11.24
C ALA A 431 -2.71 -28.10 -12.31
N GLN A 432 -3.58 -27.11 -12.00
CA GLN A 432 -3.87 -25.97 -12.88
C GLN A 432 -2.93 -24.78 -12.64
N GLY A 433 -1.91 -24.93 -11.82
CA GLY A 433 -0.96 -23.89 -11.47
C GLY A 433 -1.42 -23.00 -10.31
N ASP A 434 -0.65 -21.95 -10.05
CA ASP A 434 -0.93 -21.01 -8.97
C ASP A 434 -2.15 -20.11 -9.31
N PRO A 435 -3.24 -20.16 -8.53
CA PRO A 435 -4.43 -19.37 -8.79
C PRO A 435 -4.19 -17.85 -8.70
N ARG A 436 -3.13 -17.41 -8.01
CA ARG A 436 -2.73 -16.01 -7.93
C ARG A 436 -2.30 -15.48 -9.29
N MET A 437 -1.65 -16.32 -10.10
CA MET A 437 -1.30 -15.99 -11.50
C MET A 437 -2.55 -15.79 -12.37
N GLN A 438 -3.63 -16.54 -12.11
CA GLN A 438 -4.89 -16.34 -12.84
C GLN A 438 -5.56 -15.02 -12.46
N LEU A 439 -5.50 -14.65 -11.16
CA LEU A 439 -6.00 -13.36 -10.68
C LEU A 439 -5.23 -12.19 -11.30
N GLN A 440 -3.89 -12.27 -11.31
CA GLN A 440 -3.03 -11.22 -11.87
C GLN A 440 -3.24 -11.07 -13.38
N GLU A 441 -3.32 -12.18 -14.12
CA GLU A 441 -3.58 -12.11 -15.55
C GLU A 441 -4.94 -11.47 -15.85
N ALA A 442 -5.98 -11.88 -15.12
CA ALA A 442 -7.31 -11.31 -15.28
C ALA A 442 -7.32 -9.81 -14.96
N LEU A 443 -6.60 -9.39 -13.91
CA LEU A 443 -6.48 -7.98 -13.54
C LEU A 443 -5.71 -7.18 -14.60
N ALA A 444 -4.58 -7.70 -15.10
CA ALA A 444 -3.81 -7.02 -16.15
C ALA A 444 -4.64 -6.84 -17.43
N ARG A 445 -5.38 -7.88 -17.86
CA ARG A 445 -6.30 -7.79 -19.01
C ARG A 445 -7.41 -6.77 -18.78
N HIS A 446 -7.99 -6.74 -17.57
CA HIS A 446 -9.00 -5.76 -17.19
C HIS A 446 -8.46 -4.33 -17.23
N ASN A 447 -7.25 -4.10 -16.73
CA ASN A 447 -6.62 -2.78 -16.76
C ASN A 447 -6.32 -2.32 -18.20
N ILE A 448 -5.84 -3.21 -19.07
CA ILE A 448 -5.63 -2.92 -20.50
C ILE A 448 -6.96 -2.57 -21.19
N GLU A 449 -8.05 -3.28 -20.87
CA GLU A 449 -9.38 -2.97 -21.43
C GLU A 449 -9.86 -1.57 -21.05
N LYS A 450 -9.64 -1.17 -19.78
CA LYS A 450 -9.98 0.18 -19.30
C LYS A 450 -9.07 1.26 -19.84
N ASN A 451 -7.79 0.97 -19.89
CA ASN A 451 -6.73 1.89 -20.28
C ASN A 451 -5.70 1.19 -21.17
N PRO A 452 -5.90 1.19 -22.49
CA PRO A 452 -4.92 0.62 -23.44
C PRO A 452 -3.55 1.31 -23.41
N GLY A 453 -3.41 2.43 -22.71
CA GLY A 453 -2.14 3.12 -22.47
C GLY A 453 -1.46 2.74 -21.14
N ASP A 454 -1.92 1.70 -20.46
CA ASP A 454 -1.33 1.23 -19.20
C ASP A 454 -0.08 0.38 -19.48
N PHE A 455 1.08 1.02 -19.36
CA PHE A 455 2.38 0.37 -19.54
C PHE A 455 2.57 -0.83 -18.59
N GLU A 456 2.23 -0.65 -17.31
CA GLU A 456 2.43 -1.68 -16.29
C GLU A 456 1.58 -2.92 -16.58
N ALA A 457 0.34 -2.72 -16.97
CA ALA A 457 -0.56 -3.81 -17.29
C ALA A 457 -0.06 -4.63 -18.50
N HIS A 458 0.41 -3.97 -19.57
CA HIS A 458 1.01 -4.64 -20.73
C HIS A 458 2.29 -5.38 -20.35
N TYR A 459 3.20 -4.75 -19.62
CA TYR A 459 4.46 -5.38 -19.19
C TYR A 459 4.21 -6.59 -18.30
N ASN A 460 3.33 -6.48 -17.31
CA ASN A 460 3.01 -7.56 -16.38
C ASN A 460 2.32 -8.72 -17.12
N LEU A 461 1.37 -8.42 -18.02
CA LEU A 461 0.71 -9.46 -18.83
C LEU A 461 1.73 -10.20 -19.72
N ALA A 462 2.64 -9.46 -20.37
CA ALA A 462 3.68 -10.06 -21.22
C ALA A 462 4.54 -11.05 -20.45
N ALA A 463 5.01 -10.67 -19.26
CA ALA A 463 5.84 -11.53 -18.42
C ALA A 463 5.09 -12.78 -17.94
N MET A 464 3.81 -12.65 -17.57
CA MET A 464 2.97 -13.80 -17.19
C MET A 464 2.73 -14.74 -18.37
N LEU A 465 2.46 -14.21 -19.56
CA LEU A 465 2.29 -14.99 -20.77
C LEU A 465 3.60 -15.73 -21.15
N GLN A 466 4.74 -15.07 -20.99
CA GLN A 466 6.05 -15.69 -21.20
C GLN A 466 6.29 -16.85 -20.22
N ALA A 467 5.97 -16.66 -18.93
CA ALA A 467 6.07 -17.70 -17.92
C ALA A 467 5.16 -18.92 -18.21
N LYS A 468 4.02 -18.69 -18.87
CA LYS A 468 3.11 -19.73 -19.36
C LYS A 468 3.54 -20.37 -20.69
N ASN A 469 4.69 -19.96 -21.25
CA ASN A 469 5.17 -20.36 -22.57
C ASN A 469 4.25 -19.92 -23.75
N GLU A 470 3.40 -18.91 -23.51
CA GLU A 470 2.57 -18.26 -24.54
C GLU A 470 3.36 -17.14 -25.24
N VAL A 471 4.55 -17.47 -25.76
CA VAL A 471 5.60 -16.51 -26.13
C VAL A 471 5.13 -15.52 -27.21
N HIS A 472 4.35 -15.95 -28.20
CA HIS A 472 3.84 -15.04 -29.23
C HIS A 472 2.85 -14.00 -28.69
N ALA A 473 2.06 -14.37 -27.68
CA ALA A 473 1.20 -13.41 -26.99
C ALA A 473 2.03 -12.45 -26.13
N ALA A 474 3.07 -12.96 -25.45
CA ALA A 474 4.00 -12.14 -24.67
C ALA A 474 4.71 -11.09 -25.55
N ILE A 475 5.16 -11.44 -26.75
CA ILE A 475 5.79 -10.49 -27.67
C ILE A 475 4.86 -9.30 -27.96
N ARG A 476 3.58 -9.55 -28.29
CA ARG A 476 2.62 -8.48 -28.57
C ARG A 476 2.44 -7.51 -27.41
N GLU A 477 2.35 -8.05 -26.20
CA GLU A 477 2.19 -7.23 -25.01
C GLU A 477 3.48 -6.47 -24.67
N TYR A 478 4.67 -7.08 -24.84
CA TYR A 478 5.94 -6.36 -24.70
C TYR A 478 6.11 -5.28 -25.78
N GLU A 479 5.70 -5.52 -27.02
CA GLU A 479 5.70 -4.49 -28.07
C GLU A 479 4.82 -3.31 -27.70
N SER A 480 3.63 -3.56 -27.13
CA SER A 480 2.74 -2.50 -26.62
C SER A 480 3.41 -1.72 -25.47
N ALA A 481 4.03 -2.43 -24.52
CA ALA A 481 4.76 -1.79 -23.41
C ALA A 481 5.92 -0.91 -23.94
N VAL A 482 6.74 -1.42 -24.86
CA VAL A 482 7.85 -0.67 -25.48
C VAL A 482 7.33 0.51 -26.29
N GLN A 483 6.17 0.39 -26.96
CA GLN A 483 5.57 1.53 -27.67
C GLN A 483 5.15 2.64 -26.71
N LEU A 484 4.64 2.30 -25.53
CA LEU A 484 4.24 3.25 -24.49
C LEU A 484 5.44 3.89 -23.78
N GLN A 485 6.47 3.09 -23.47
CA GLN A 485 7.71 3.56 -22.84
C GLN A 485 8.93 2.98 -23.60
N PRO A 486 9.37 3.63 -24.69
CA PRO A 486 10.45 3.10 -25.54
C PRO A 486 11.80 2.94 -24.82
N ASP A 487 12.02 3.71 -23.77
CA ASP A 487 13.26 3.76 -23.02
C ASP A 487 13.27 2.84 -21.79
N ASP A 488 12.21 2.09 -21.53
CA ASP A 488 12.17 1.17 -20.39
C ASP A 488 13.06 -0.05 -20.65
N ALA A 489 14.12 -0.19 -19.84
CA ALA A 489 15.12 -1.24 -20.02
C ALA A 489 14.55 -2.65 -19.76
N ALA A 490 13.60 -2.79 -18.84
CA ALA A 490 13.01 -4.07 -18.48
C ALA A 490 12.08 -4.59 -19.59
N ALA A 491 11.23 -3.71 -20.12
CA ALA A 491 10.34 -4.05 -21.23
C ALA A 491 11.13 -4.43 -22.50
N ASN A 492 12.18 -3.67 -22.82
CA ASN A 492 13.06 -3.96 -23.95
C ASN A 492 13.82 -5.29 -23.76
N ASN A 493 14.31 -5.58 -22.55
CA ASN A 493 14.93 -6.88 -22.26
C ASN A 493 13.93 -8.03 -22.37
N GLY A 494 12.70 -7.86 -21.83
CA GLY A 494 11.62 -8.85 -21.92
C GLY A 494 11.24 -9.15 -23.36
N LEU A 495 11.09 -8.10 -24.20
CA LEU A 495 10.85 -8.24 -25.64
C LEU A 495 11.99 -9.01 -26.32
N GLY A 496 13.25 -8.63 -26.04
CA GLY A 496 14.42 -9.31 -26.58
C GLY A 496 14.46 -10.78 -26.23
N ALA A 497 14.23 -11.14 -24.97
CA ALA A 497 14.18 -12.52 -24.51
C ALA A 497 13.05 -13.32 -25.18
N ALA A 498 11.87 -12.75 -25.32
CA ALA A 498 10.72 -13.40 -25.98
C ALA A 498 10.97 -13.61 -27.49
N LEU A 499 11.60 -12.65 -28.17
CA LEU A 499 12.00 -12.77 -29.56
C LEU A 499 13.06 -13.87 -29.76
N LEU A 500 14.03 -13.97 -28.85
CA LEU A 500 15.03 -15.07 -28.87
C LEU A 500 14.37 -16.44 -28.72
N ALA A 501 13.42 -16.58 -27.83
CA ALA A 501 12.69 -17.82 -27.60
C ALA A 501 11.90 -18.27 -28.84
N THR A 502 11.58 -17.36 -29.76
CA THR A 502 10.92 -17.67 -31.05
C THR A 502 11.87 -17.70 -32.24
N GLY A 503 13.20 -17.72 -32.01
CA GLY A 503 14.20 -17.82 -33.07
C GLY A 503 14.35 -16.53 -33.90
N GLN A 504 14.10 -15.38 -33.32
CA GLN A 504 14.18 -14.07 -33.97
C GLN A 504 15.33 -13.22 -33.39
N PRO A 505 16.61 -13.62 -33.54
CA PRO A 505 17.73 -12.95 -32.90
C PRO A 505 17.94 -11.52 -33.43
N LYS A 506 17.70 -11.28 -34.72
CA LYS A 506 17.93 -9.96 -35.32
C LYS A 506 17.02 -8.85 -34.75
N PRO A 507 15.69 -8.97 -34.66
CA PRO A 507 14.88 -8.00 -33.96
C PRO A 507 15.17 -7.94 -32.44
N ALA A 508 15.56 -9.09 -31.82
CA ALA A 508 15.95 -9.11 -30.41
C ALA A 508 17.15 -8.20 -30.12
N THR A 509 18.16 -8.13 -31.00
CA THR A 509 19.33 -7.26 -30.79
C THR A 509 18.96 -5.78 -30.64
N ALA A 510 18.00 -5.29 -31.42
CA ALA A 510 17.59 -3.88 -31.36
C ALA A 510 16.96 -3.52 -29.99
N ALA A 511 16.09 -4.39 -29.46
CA ALA A 511 15.50 -4.20 -28.16
C ALA A 511 16.56 -4.29 -27.03
N LEU A 512 17.45 -5.29 -27.11
CA LEU A 512 18.49 -5.52 -26.10
C LEU A 512 19.56 -4.41 -26.11
N GLU A 513 19.92 -3.87 -27.27
CA GLU A 513 20.78 -2.68 -27.36
C GLU A 513 20.15 -1.48 -26.65
N THR A 514 18.84 -1.26 -26.80
CA THR A 514 18.11 -0.22 -26.07
C THR A 514 18.16 -0.47 -24.57
N ALA A 515 17.87 -1.71 -24.12
CA ALA A 515 17.91 -2.08 -22.70
C ALA A 515 19.29 -1.77 -22.08
N ILE A 516 20.37 -2.17 -22.74
CA ILE A 516 21.74 -1.95 -22.30
C ILE A 516 22.11 -0.46 -22.33
N ALA A 517 21.70 0.29 -23.35
CA ALA A 517 21.95 1.71 -23.44
C ALA A 517 21.30 2.50 -22.29
N LYS A 518 20.10 2.07 -21.86
CA LYS A 518 19.36 2.70 -20.76
C LYS A 518 19.81 2.22 -19.39
N ARG A 519 20.27 0.96 -19.29
CA ARG A 519 20.80 0.35 -18.06
C ARG A 519 22.06 -0.46 -18.35
N PRO A 520 23.24 0.19 -18.36
CA PRO A 520 24.51 -0.48 -18.67
C PRO A 520 24.95 -1.54 -17.64
N ASP A 521 24.38 -1.56 -16.45
CA ASP A 521 24.61 -2.52 -15.38
C ASP A 521 23.50 -3.58 -15.25
N TYR A 522 22.90 -3.98 -16.38
CA TYR A 522 21.79 -4.95 -16.45
C TYR A 522 22.30 -6.32 -16.96
N PRO A 523 22.70 -7.25 -16.06
CA PRO A 523 23.31 -8.52 -16.45
C PRO A 523 22.44 -9.34 -17.40
N GLU A 524 21.12 -9.41 -17.12
CA GLU A 524 20.17 -10.19 -17.91
C GLU A 524 20.07 -9.67 -19.36
N ALA A 525 20.11 -8.36 -19.56
CA ALA A 525 20.11 -7.78 -20.91
C ALA A 525 21.41 -8.07 -21.66
N HIS A 526 22.57 -7.97 -21.01
CA HIS A 526 23.85 -8.36 -21.58
C HIS A 526 23.89 -9.86 -21.92
N TYR A 527 23.35 -10.71 -21.02
CA TYR A 527 23.27 -12.15 -21.25
C TYR A 527 22.42 -12.47 -22.49
N ASN A 528 21.20 -11.90 -22.55
CA ASN A 528 20.30 -12.10 -23.69
C ASN A 528 20.90 -11.54 -24.99
N PHE A 529 21.58 -10.41 -24.92
CA PHE A 529 22.27 -9.82 -26.09
C PHE A 529 23.42 -10.72 -26.56
N GLY A 530 24.20 -11.30 -25.64
CA GLY A 530 25.21 -12.32 -25.96
C GLY A 530 24.62 -13.52 -26.68
N ILE A 531 23.48 -14.03 -26.21
CA ILE A 531 22.74 -15.14 -26.87
C ILE A 531 22.29 -14.73 -28.29
N ALA A 532 21.70 -13.52 -28.44
CA ALA A 532 21.27 -13.02 -29.76
C ALA A 532 22.42 -12.95 -30.76
N LEU A 533 23.56 -12.42 -30.34
CA LEU A 533 24.77 -12.31 -31.15
C LEU A 533 25.34 -13.69 -31.51
N ALA A 534 25.37 -14.63 -30.57
CA ALA A 534 25.80 -16.00 -30.81
C ALA A 534 24.90 -16.72 -31.83
N GLN A 535 23.58 -16.57 -31.75
CA GLN A 535 22.64 -17.10 -32.71
C GLN A 535 22.80 -16.49 -34.12
N MET A 536 23.34 -15.29 -34.23
CA MET A 536 23.67 -14.61 -35.47
C MET A 536 25.09 -14.96 -36.00
N GLY A 537 25.86 -15.76 -35.25
CA GLY A 537 27.24 -16.12 -35.60
C GLY A 537 28.29 -15.04 -35.22
N GLU A 538 27.91 -14.00 -34.48
CA GLU A 538 28.78 -12.90 -34.09
C GLU A 538 29.51 -13.22 -32.76
N MET A 539 30.33 -14.30 -32.79
CA MET A 539 30.89 -14.92 -31.57
C MET A 539 31.82 -14.00 -30.77
N GLU A 540 32.62 -13.14 -31.42
CA GLU A 540 33.46 -12.17 -30.73
C GLU A 540 32.64 -11.19 -29.89
N ARG A 541 31.57 -10.63 -30.47
CA ARG A 541 30.70 -9.70 -29.80
C ARG A 541 29.92 -10.41 -28.68
N ALA A 542 29.49 -11.64 -28.91
CA ALA A 542 28.82 -12.48 -27.90
C ALA A 542 29.71 -12.70 -26.69
N ALA A 543 30.98 -13.09 -26.92
CA ALA A 543 31.97 -13.29 -25.86
C ALA A 543 32.19 -12.02 -25.02
N GLU A 544 32.23 -10.83 -25.65
CA GLU A 544 32.36 -9.56 -24.91
C GLU A 544 31.14 -9.30 -24.01
N GLN A 545 29.92 -9.63 -24.46
CA GLN A 545 28.73 -9.46 -23.62
C GLN A 545 28.74 -10.42 -22.41
N PHE A 546 29.10 -11.68 -22.59
CA PHE A 546 29.23 -12.62 -21.48
C PHE A 546 30.31 -12.22 -20.47
N LYS A 547 31.42 -11.61 -20.93
CA LYS A 547 32.43 -11.03 -20.02
C LYS A 547 31.85 -9.87 -19.19
N VAL A 548 30.97 -9.03 -19.77
CA VAL A 548 30.28 -7.99 -19.01
C VAL A 548 29.40 -8.60 -17.94
N VAL A 549 28.64 -9.66 -18.28
CA VAL A 549 27.85 -10.40 -17.27
C VAL A 549 28.73 -10.88 -16.12
N LEU A 550 29.87 -11.53 -16.42
CA LEU A 550 30.80 -12.05 -15.41
C LEU A 550 31.48 -10.95 -14.59
N LYS A 551 31.65 -9.74 -15.15
CA LYS A 551 32.11 -8.59 -14.38
C LYS A 551 31.06 -8.12 -13.37
N LEU A 552 29.79 -8.16 -13.73
CA LEU A 552 28.65 -7.76 -12.89
C LEU A 552 28.27 -8.88 -11.89
N GLN A 553 28.33 -10.13 -12.35
CA GLN A 553 27.96 -11.34 -11.60
C GLN A 553 29.06 -12.42 -11.74
N PRO A 554 30.13 -12.38 -10.93
CA PRO A 554 31.31 -13.23 -11.10
C PRO A 554 31.11 -14.76 -10.92
N ASN A 555 29.94 -15.18 -10.42
CA ASN A 555 29.60 -16.57 -10.21
C ASN A 555 28.37 -17.00 -11.03
N ASP A 556 28.19 -16.45 -12.23
CA ASP A 556 27.17 -16.89 -13.16
C ASP A 556 27.66 -18.07 -14.01
N ALA A 557 27.23 -19.27 -13.67
CA ALA A 557 27.63 -20.50 -14.38
C ALA A 557 27.16 -20.52 -15.85
N ASN A 558 26.01 -19.91 -16.16
CA ASN A 558 25.50 -19.85 -17.52
C ASN A 558 26.33 -18.91 -18.41
N ALA A 559 26.71 -17.76 -17.86
CA ALA A 559 27.59 -16.83 -18.57
C ALA A 559 29.00 -17.42 -18.80
N GLU A 560 29.55 -18.15 -17.81
CA GLU A 560 30.82 -18.89 -17.98
C GLU A 560 30.71 -19.96 -19.08
N ALA A 561 29.65 -20.75 -19.09
CA ALA A 561 29.43 -21.79 -20.11
C ALA A 561 29.27 -21.20 -21.51
N ASN A 562 28.47 -20.14 -21.67
CA ASN A 562 28.26 -19.49 -22.96
C ASN A 562 29.50 -18.76 -23.47
N LEU A 563 30.28 -18.15 -22.57
CA LEU A 563 31.59 -17.58 -22.92
C LEU A 563 32.53 -18.67 -23.39
N GLY A 564 32.60 -19.81 -22.70
CA GLY A 564 33.38 -20.98 -23.09
C GLY A 564 32.98 -21.51 -24.48
N ALA A 565 31.68 -21.62 -24.75
CA ALA A 565 31.17 -22.04 -26.05
C ALA A 565 31.56 -21.05 -27.16
N ALA A 566 31.36 -19.75 -26.97
CA ALA A 566 31.73 -18.72 -27.93
C ALA A 566 33.24 -18.71 -28.22
N LEU A 567 34.08 -18.87 -27.19
CA LEU A 567 35.53 -18.98 -27.35
C LEU A 567 35.97 -20.26 -28.10
N ALA A 568 35.27 -21.35 -27.91
CA ALA A 568 35.52 -22.59 -28.65
C ALA A 568 35.26 -22.43 -30.16
N GLU A 569 34.13 -21.80 -30.53
CA GLU A 569 33.82 -21.46 -31.90
C GLU A 569 34.86 -20.53 -32.56
N LEU A 570 35.44 -19.64 -31.75
CA LEU A 570 36.54 -18.75 -32.16
C LEU A 570 37.92 -19.46 -32.24
N GLY A 571 37.98 -20.75 -31.92
CA GLY A 571 39.23 -21.54 -31.90
C GLY A 571 40.13 -21.23 -30.69
N ARG A 572 39.69 -20.51 -29.72
CA ARG A 572 40.42 -20.13 -28.50
C ARG A 572 40.29 -21.24 -27.42
N TYR A 573 40.69 -22.44 -27.77
CA TYR A 573 40.40 -23.66 -27.01
C TYR A 573 40.91 -23.69 -25.57
N PRO A 574 42.14 -23.18 -25.26
CA PRO A 574 42.58 -23.17 -23.85
C PRO A 574 41.74 -22.26 -22.94
N GLU A 575 41.30 -21.12 -23.47
CA GLU A 575 40.45 -20.19 -22.75
C GLU A 575 39.01 -20.75 -22.62
N ALA A 576 38.48 -21.34 -23.70
CA ALA A 576 37.19 -22.01 -23.68
C ALA A 576 37.13 -23.09 -22.59
N LYS A 577 38.17 -23.94 -22.52
CA LYS A 577 38.26 -24.98 -21.48
C LYS A 577 38.23 -24.42 -20.08
N ALA A 578 38.99 -23.36 -19.81
CA ALA A 578 39.04 -22.74 -18.49
C ALA A 578 37.67 -22.20 -18.05
N HIS A 579 36.91 -21.56 -18.97
CA HIS A 579 35.57 -21.05 -18.67
C HIS A 579 34.54 -22.17 -18.46
N LEU A 580 34.57 -23.23 -19.26
CA LEU A 580 33.69 -24.40 -19.08
C LEU A 580 33.97 -25.14 -17.77
N GLU A 581 35.25 -25.33 -17.40
CA GLU A 581 35.63 -25.90 -16.11
C GLU A 581 35.18 -24.99 -14.94
N ARG A 582 35.25 -23.66 -15.12
CA ARG A 582 34.77 -22.71 -14.12
C ARG A 582 33.25 -22.77 -13.96
N ALA A 583 32.49 -22.89 -15.06
CA ALA A 583 31.04 -23.10 -14.99
C ALA A 583 30.69 -24.33 -14.15
N LEU A 584 31.39 -25.45 -14.36
CA LEU A 584 31.17 -26.69 -13.59
C LEU A 584 31.66 -26.63 -12.14
N GLN A 585 32.62 -25.76 -11.82
CA GLN A 585 32.97 -25.47 -10.42
C GLN A 585 31.87 -24.71 -9.69
N ILE A 586 31.17 -23.80 -10.40
CA ILE A 586 30.06 -23.01 -9.84
C ILE A 586 28.81 -23.88 -9.74
N ASP A 587 28.43 -24.55 -10.82
CA ASP A 587 27.33 -25.52 -10.89
C ASP A 587 27.77 -26.84 -11.50
N PRO A 588 28.07 -27.86 -10.68
CA PRO A 588 28.47 -29.18 -11.15
C PRO A 588 27.42 -29.92 -11.99
N ASN A 589 26.17 -29.46 -11.99
CA ASN A 589 25.06 -30.09 -12.72
C ASN A 589 24.75 -29.42 -14.06
N GLN A 590 25.45 -28.34 -14.42
CA GLN A 590 25.17 -27.62 -15.64
C GLN A 590 25.48 -28.46 -16.89
N GLN A 591 24.42 -28.91 -17.58
CA GLN A 591 24.54 -29.88 -18.69
C GLN A 591 25.25 -29.28 -19.89
N ASP A 592 24.91 -28.04 -20.27
CA ASP A 592 25.53 -27.38 -21.45
C ASP A 592 27.05 -27.22 -21.29
N ALA A 593 27.55 -26.93 -20.08
CA ALA A 593 28.98 -26.85 -19.83
C ALA A 593 29.65 -28.23 -19.98
N LYS A 594 29.02 -29.30 -19.52
CA LYS A 594 29.53 -30.67 -19.68
C LYS A 594 29.64 -31.07 -21.16
N ASP A 595 28.54 -30.87 -21.89
CA ASP A 595 28.45 -31.24 -23.32
C ASP A 595 29.47 -30.44 -24.14
N ASN A 596 29.58 -29.12 -23.88
CA ASN A 596 30.53 -28.26 -24.56
C ASN A 596 31.99 -28.61 -24.22
N LEU A 597 32.28 -28.99 -22.97
CA LEU A 597 33.63 -29.39 -22.55
C LEU A 597 34.04 -30.71 -23.21
N GLU A 598 33.14 -31.70 -23.25
CA GLU A 598 33.37 -32.99 -23.93
C GLU A 598 33.60 -32.80 -25.42
N ALA A 599 32.79 -31.97 -26.08
CA ALA A 599 32.94 -31.65 -27.52
C ALA A 599 34.30 -30.97 -27.79
N LEU A 600 34.68 -30.02 -26.94
CA LEU A 600 35.95 -29.30 -27.02
C LEU A 600 37.14 -30.25 -26.88
N GLU A 601 37.14 -31.15 -25.89
CA GLU A 601 38.21 -32.13 -25.67
C GLU A 601 38.37 -33.10 -26.82
N LYS A 602 37.26 -33.57 -27.43
CA LYS A 602 37.31 -34.36 -28.64
C LYS A 602 37.96 -33.62 -29.81
N GLN A 603 37.60 -32.34 -29.97
CA GLN A 603 38.16 -31.49 -31.03
C GLN A 603 39.65 -31.19 -30.84
N MET A 604 40.08 -30.99 -29.60
CA MET A 604 41.50 -30.78 -29.24
C MET A 604 42.32 -32.07 -29.42
N SER A 605 41.75 -33.24 -29.18
CA SER A 605 42.43 -34.53 -29.31
C SER A 605 42.55 -34.99 -30.78
N ALA A 606 41.71 -34.47 -31.66
CA ALA A 606 41.72 -34.78 -33.09
C ALA A 606 42.70 -33.95 -33.91
N ARG A 607 43.30 -32.92 -33.29
CA ARG A 607 44.35 -32.08 -33.87
C ARG A 607 45.71 -32.51 -33.39
#